data_e46675af47421be11306d20e4cc4a979
#
_entry.id   e46675af47421be11306d20e4cc4a979
#
_cell.length_a   1.000
_cell.length_b   1.000
_cell.length_c   1.000
_cell.angle_alpha   90.00
_cell.angle_beta   90.00
_cell.angle_gamma   90.00
#
_symmetry.space_group_name_H-M   'P 1'
#
loop_
_entity.id
_entity.type
_entity.pdbx_description
1 polymer ?
#
loop_
_entity_poly.entity_id
_entity_poly.type
_entity_poly.pdbx_seq_one_letter_code
_entity_poly.pdbx_strand_id
1 'polypeptide(L)'
;MDMPKVTLEKNNKPTIVLMTRWHAIYRCKSRLSKDIGAHQASKIQEELTNHTIEVAKQIQKKGLANIKVAIDGIGIQAAKKWGLKNKVRNVAIQGPGNLGTKMKRQFFKTQSEKTIPHEVPNSILLIGTDLPSISNCDLIEAIEILTHNEMVLGPSTDGGY
;
A
#
# COMPACT_ATOMS: atom_id res chain seq x y z
N MET A 1 9.28 -5.24 26.96
CA MET A 1 8.31 -4.17 26.63
C MET A 1 7.10 -4.84 26.02
N ASP A 2 5.99 -4.88 26.77
CA ASP A 2 4.73 -5.41 26.23
C ASP A 2 4.21 -4.50 25.12
N MET A 3 4.03 -5.06 23.96
CA MET A 3 3.37 -4.35 22.86
C MET A 3 1.90 -4.12 23.24
N PRO A 4 1.35 -2.91 23.06
CA PRO A 4 -0.04 -2.65 23.34
C PRO A 4 -0.95 -3.59 22.53
N LYS A 5 -1.92 -4.19 23.20
CA LYS A 5 -2.95 -5.03 22.54
C LYS A 5 -3.95 -4.10 21.87
N VAL A 6 -3.76 -3.87 20.57
CA VAL A 6 -4.80 -3.22 19.74
C VAL A 6 -5.98 -4.16 19.64
N THR A 7 -7.04 -3.89 20.40
CA THR A 7 -8.30 -4.62 20.30
C THR A 7 -9.19 -3.88 19.29
N LEU A 8 -8.99 -4.15 18.00
CA LEU A 8 -9.92 -3.67 16.98
C LEU A 8 -11.18 -4.53 17.01
N GLU A 9 -12.34 -3.90 17.04
CA GLU A 9 -13.60 -4.60 16.83
C GLU A 9 -13.56 -5.34 15.49
N LYS A 10 -14.05 -6.58 15.45
CA LYS A 10 -13.88 -7.50 14.32
C LYS A 10 -14.36 -6.94 12.96
N ASN A 11 -15.23 -5.95 12.96
CA ASN A 11 -15.88 -5.42 11.77
C ASN A 11 -15.24 -4.14 11.20
N ASN A 12 -14.28 -3.50 11.90
CA ASN A 12 -13.75 -2.19 11.50
C ASN A 12 -12.22 -2.19 11.27
N LYS A 13 -11.72 -3.20 10.56
CA LYS A 13 -10.29 -3.29 10.24
C LYS A 13 -9.91 -2.30 9.15
N PRO A 14 -8.87 -1.48 9.36
CA PRO A 14 -8.35 -0.60 8.33
C PRO A 14 -7.90 -1.39 7.09
N THR A 15 -7.83 -0.70 5.95
CA THR A 15 -7.25 -1.27 4.73
C THR A 15 -5.97 -0.55 4.39
N ILE A 16 -4.88 -1.32 4.30
CA ILE A 16 -3.60 -0.84 3.78
C ILE A 16 -3.65 -0.95 2.25
N VAL A 17 -3.59 0.19 1.58
CA VAL A 17 -3.53 0.30 0.12
C VAL A 17 -2.10 0.59 -0.28
N LEU A 18 -1.43 -0.42 -0.85
CA LEU A 18 -0.07 -0.30 -1.36
C LEU A 18 -0.11 0.21 -2.79
N MET A 19 0.44 1.39 -3.01
CA MET A 19 0.52 2.01 -4.33
C MET A 19 1.88 1.74 -4.94
N THR A 20 1.93 0.91 -5.97
CA THR A 20 3.17 0.53 -6.65
C THR A 20 3.12 0.83 -8.14
N ARG A 21 4.28 1.07 -8.72
CA ARG A 21 4.48 1.07 -10.17
C ARG A 21 4.94 -0.31 -10.62
N TRP A 22 4.41 -0.77 -11.75
CA TRP A 22 4.88 -2.01 -12.36
C TRP A 22 6.37 -1.93 -12.69
N HIS A 23 7.11 -2.96 -12.34
CA HIS A 23 8.57 -3.06 -12.50
C HIS A 23 9.01 -3.34 -13.95
N ALA A 24 8.38 -2.71 -14.94
CA ALA A 24 8.78 -2.83 -16.33
C ALA A 24 10.10 -2.09 -16.60
N ILE A 25 11.00 -2.74 -17.31
CA ILE A 25 12.28 -2.18 -17.75
C ILE A 25 12.02 -0.90 -18.55
N TYR A 26 12.80 0.14 -18.29
CA TYR A 26 12.68 1.50 -18.84
C TYR A 26 11.42 2.30 -18.39
N ARG A 27 10.50 1.71 -17.62
CA ARG A 27 9.24 2.37 -17.24
C ARG A 27 9.10 2.66 -15.74
N CYS A 28 10.04 2.20 -14.94
CA CYS A 28 10.09 2.49 -13.50
C CYS A 28 11.46 3.05 -13.12
N LYS A 29 11.50 3.82 -12.03
CA LYS A 29 12.74 4.38 -11.44
C LYS A 29 13.69 5.03 -12.49
N SER A 30 13.15 5.87 -13.36
CA SER A 30 13.88 6.46 -14.48
C SER A 30 15.12 7.29 -14.07
N ARG A 31 15.12 7.88 -12.88
CA ARG A 31 16.29 8.59 -12.33
C ARG A 31 17.38 7.59 -11.99
N LEU A 32 17.07 6.59 -11.21
CA LEU A 32 18.00 5.53 -10.80
C LEU A 32 18.54 4.73 -12.00
N SER A 33 17.71 4.50 -13.02
CA SER A 33 18.11 3.76 -14.21
C SER A 33 19.22 4.45 -15.04
N LYS A 34 19.42 5.76 -14.87
CA LYS A 34 20.52 6.49 -15.51
C LYS A 34 21.88 6.10 -14.91
N ASP A 35 21.92 5.80 -13.63
CA ASP A 35 23.15 5.52 -12.89
C ASP A 35 23.51 4.04 -12.90
N ILE A 36 22.51 3.15 -12.73
CA ILE A 36 22.73 1.70 -12.58
C ILE A 36 22.15 0.84 -13.71
N GLY A 37 21.53 1.45 -14.71
CA GLY A 37 20.88 0.77 -15.83
C GLY A 37 19.45 0.32 -15.54
N ALA A 38 18.67 0.19 -16.61
CA ALA A 38 17.22 -0.04 -16.52
C ALA A 38 16.85 -1.42 -15.93
N HIS A 39 17.66 -2.46 -16.18
CA HIS A 39 17.44 -3.79 -15.62
C HIS A 39 17.60 -3.81 -14.09
N GLN A 40 18.67 -3.19 -13.57
CA GLN A 40 18.90 -3.12 -12.13
C GLN A 40 17.84 -2.26 -11.44
N ALA A 41 17.48 -1.13 -12.04
CA ALA A 41 16.41 -0.27 -11.53
C ALA A 41 15.06 -0.99 -11.47
N SER A 42 14.74 -1.84 -12.46
CA SER A 42 13.54 -2.68 -12.48
C SER A 42 13.55 -3.73 -11.35
N LYS A 43 14.68 -4.41 -11.12
CA LYS A 43 14.82 -5.35 -10.01
C LYS A 43 14.64 -4.68 -8.65
N ILE A 44 15.25 -3.53 -8.44
CA ILE A 44 15.08 -2.76 -7.20
C ILE A 44 13.61 -2.38 -6.99
N GLN A 45 12.89 -1.97 -8.05
CA GLN A 45 11.45 -1.70 -7.94
C GLN A 45 10.67 -2.94 -7.51
N GLU A 46 10.98 -4.10 -8.06
CA GLU A 46 10.34 -5.37 -7.72
C GLU A 46 10.64 -5.75 -6.26
N GLU A 47 11.90 -5.68 -5.83
CA GLU A 47 12.34 -6.01 -4.47
C GLU A 47 11.67 -5.11 -3.42
N LEU A 48 11.62 -3.79 -3.65
CA LEU A 48 10.95 -2.85 -2.75
C LEU A 48 9.44 -3.12 -2.67
N THR A 49 8.82 -3.42 -3.82
CA THR A 49 7.40 -3.79 -3.85
C THR A 49 7.13 -5.07 -3.05
N ASN A 50 7.96 -6.09 -3.25
CA ASN A 50 7.84 -7.36 -2.53
C ASN A 50 8.07 -7.19 -1.03
N HIS A 51 9.09 -6.41 -0.63
CA HIS A 51 9.34 -6.08 0.78
C HIS A 51 8.11 -5.45 1.44
N THR A 52 7.57 -4.38 0.86
CA THR A 52 6.40 -3.69 1.41
C THR A 52 5.17 -4.60 1.49
N ILE A 53 4.95 -5.46 0.49
CA ILE A 53 3.86 -6.45 0.50
C ILE A 53 4.05 -7.46 1.63
N GLU A 54 5.25 -7.97 1.86
CA GLU A 54 5.49 -8.94 2.93
C GLU A 54 5.30 -8.33 4.31
N VAL A 55 5.74 -7.08 4.53
CA VAL A 55 5.44 -6.34 5.77
C VAL A 55 3.93 -6.19 5.97
N ALA A 56 3.20 -5.75 4.95
CA ALA A 56 1.74 -5.62 5.04
C ALA A 56 1.03 -6.96 5.27
N LYS A 57 1.48 -8.06 4.65
CA LYS A 57 0.94 -9.40 4.88
C LYS A 57 1.11 -9.88 6.33
N GLN A 58 2.20 -9.50 6.99
CA GLN A 58 2.38 -9.83 8.41
C GLN A 58 1.33 -9.12 9.28
N ILE A 59 0.97 -7.88 8.96
CA ILE A 59 -0.11 -7.14 9.61
C ILE A 59 -1.47 -7.81 9.34
N GLN A 60 -1.71 -8.23 8.10
CA GLN A 60 -2.92 -8.97 7.75
C GLN A 60 -3.02 -10.31 8.47
N LYS A 61 -1.93 -11.07 8.58
CA LYS A 61 -1.87 -12.34 9.33
C LYS A 61 -2.22 -12.15 10.82
N LYS A 62 -1.78 -11.05 11.42
CA LYS A 62 -2.15 -10.67 12.80
C LYS A 62 -3.62 -10.26 12.92
N GLY A 63 -4.35 -10.15 11.81
CA GLY A 63 -5.75 -9.73 11.79
C GLY A 63 -5.98 -8.24 12.02
N LEU A 64 -4.94 -7.40 11.94
CA LEU A 64 -4.98 -5.97 12.25
C LEU A 64 -5.43 -5.11 11.08
N ALA A 65 -5.23 -5.55 9.84
CA ALA A 65 -5.65 -4.81 8.65
C ALA A 65 -5.99 -5.74 7.48
N ASN A 66 -6.70 -5.19 6.49
CA ASN A 66 -6.83 -5.79 5.15
C ASN A 66 -5.78 -5.19 4.23
N ILE A 67 -5.43 -5.90 3.13
CA ILE A 67 -4.47 -5.42 2.14
C ILE A 67 -5.15 -5.26 0.79
N LYS A 68 -4.81 -4.18 0.09
CA LYS A 68 -5.10 -3.93 -1.31
C LYS A 68 -3.84 -3.44 -2.01
N VAL A 69 -3.54 -3.97 -3.19
CA VAL A 69 -2.40 -3.50 -3.99
C VAL A 69 -2.94 -2.81 -5.24
N ALA A 70 -2.62 -1.53 -5.39
CA ALA A 70 -2.99 -0.72 -6.54
C ALA A 70 -1.76 -0.50 -7.45
N ILE A 71 -1.80 -1.07 -8.66
CA ILE A 71 -0.65 -1.10 -9.58
C ILE A 71 -0.83 -0.08 -10.70
N ASP A 72 0.23 0.67 -10.97
CA ASP A 72 0.33 1.56 -12.12
C ASP A 72 1.16 0.91 -13.23
N GLY A 73 0.77 1.10 -14.49
CA GLY A 73 1.56 0.69 -15.66
C GLY A 73 1.25 -0.69 -16.24
N ILE A 74 0.22 -1.40 -15.75
CA ILE A 74 -0.30 -2.64 -16.35
C ILE A 74 -1.82 -2.65 -16.39
N GLY A 75 -2.39 -3.53 -17.22
CA GLY A 75 -3.83 -3.75 -17.28
C GLY A 75 -4.34 -4.64 -16.15
N ILE A 76 -5.65 -4.55 -15.86
CA ILE A 76 -6.29 -5.24 -14.73
C ILE A 76 -6.15 -6.76 -14.77
N GLN A 77 -6.18 -7.39 -15.94
CA GLN A 77 -6.03 -8.85 -16.06
C GLN A 77 -4.62 -9.30 -15.67
N ALA A 78 -3.58 -8.57 -16.14
CA ALA A 78 -2.20 -8.84 -15.75
C ALA A 78 -1.97 -8.59 -14.26
N ALA A 79 -2.55 -7.52 -13.71
CA ALA A 79 -2.50 -7.21 -12.29
C ALA A 79 -3.13 -8.33 -11.44
N LYS A 80 -4.30 -8.84 -11.82
CA LYS A 80 -4.97 -9.95 -11.13
C LYS A 80 -4.12 -11.23 -11.18
N LYS A 81 -3.57 -11.58 -12.36
CA LYS A 81 -2.69 -12.76 -12.52
C LYS A 81 -1.45 -12.64 -11.64
N TRP A 82 -0.84 -11.46 -11.59
CA TRP A 82 0.29 -11.17 -10.71
C TRP A 82 -0.11 -11.29 -9.22
N GLY A 83 -1.27 -10.76 -8.85
CA GLY A 83 -1.80 -10.86 -7.48
C GLY A 83 -1.97 -12.31 -7.03
N LEU A 84 -2.53 -13.16 -7.87
CA LEU A 84 -2.67 -14.60 -7.57
C LEU A 84 -1.31 -15.25 -7.33
N LYS A 85 -0.31 -14.99 -8.20
CA LYS A 85 1.06 -15.50 -8.04
C LYS A 85 1.68 -15.05 -6.71
N ASN A 86 1.44 -13.81 -6.31
CA ASN A 86 1.99 -13.21 -5.10
C ASN A 86 1.09 -13.37 -3.86
N LYS A 87 0.02 -14.18 -3.94
CA LYS A 87 -0.93 -14.41 -2.85
C LYS A 87 -1.57 -13.11 -2.31
N VAL A 88 -1.83 -12.16 -3.21
CA VAL A 88 -2.56 -10.93 -2.94
C VAL A 88 -3.92 -11.01 -3.63
N ARG A 89 -4.99 -11.12 -2.85
CA ARG A 89 -6.34 -11.31 -3.39
C ARG A 89 -6.98 -10.01 -3.90
N ASN A 90 -6.74 -8.91 -3.21
CA ASN A 90 -7.33 -7.62 -3.59
C ASN A 90 -6.32 -6.78 -4.37
N VAL A 91 -6.50 -6.73 -5.69
CA VAL A 91 -5.63 -6.01 -6.62
C VAL A 91 -6.46 -5.06 -7.47
N ALA A 92 -5.97 -3.84 -7.63
CA ALA A 92 -6.55 -2.79 -8.47
C ALA A 92 -5.49 -2.17 -9.39
N ILE A 93 -5.94 -1.42 -10.39
CA ILE A 93 -5.09 -0.53 -11.17
C ILE A 93 -5.28 0.91 -10.69
N GLN A 94 -4.21 1.69 -10.69
CA GLN A 94 -4.27 3.10 -10.25
C GLN A 94 -5.07 3.97 -11.23
N GLY A 95 -5.06 3.62 -12.52
CA GLY A 95 -5.70 4.39 -13.59
C GLY A 95 -4.91 5.65 -13.97
N PRO A 96 -5.42 6.46 -14.92
CA PRO A 96 -4.74 7.65 -15.42
C PRO A 96 -4.74 8.80 -14.42
N GLY A 97 -3.89 9.78 -14.65
CA GLY A 97 -3.78 11.01 -13.87
C GLY A 97 -2.46 11.12 -13.08
N ASN A 98 -2.30 12.26 -12.41
CA ASN A 98 -1.17 12.49 -11.51
C ASN A 98 -1.31 11.69 -10.20
N LEU A 99 -0.28 11.74 -9.35
CA LEU A 99 -0.24 10.99 -8.10
C LEU A 99 -1.46 11.30 -7.19
N GLY A 100 -1.77 12.57 -6.98
CA GLY A 100 -2.90 12.98 -6.15
C GLY A 100 -4.23 12.45 -6.66
N THR A 101 -4.47 12.49 -7.99
CA THR A 101 -5.66 11.89 -8.62
C THR A 101 -5.73 10.38 -8.41
N LYS A 102 -4.60 9.69 -8.50
CA LYS A 102 -4.50 8.24 -8.27
C LYS A 102 -4.77 7.90 -6.81
N MET A 103 -4.17 8.62 -5.87
CA MET A 103 -4.40 8.47 -4.43
C MET A 103 -5.87 8.69 -4.08
N LYS A 104 -6.44 9.81 -4.49
CA LYS A 104 -7.86 10.13 -4.30
C LYS A 104 -8.77 9.01 -4.81
N ARG A 105 -8.53 8.51 -6.03
CA ARG A 105 -9.29 7.41 -6.63
C ARG A 105 -9.21 6.13 -5.80
N GLN A 106 -8.02 5.75 -5.34
CA GLN A 106 -7.87 4.54 -4.54
C GLN A 106 -8.54 4.68 -3.17
N PHE A 107 -8.44 5.85 -2.56
CA PHE A 107 -9.12 6.14 -1.30
C PHE A 107 -10.64 5.94 -1.43
N PHE A 108 -11.28 6.66 -2.35
CA PHE A 108 -12.74 6.57 -2.53
C PHE A 108 -13.22 5.18 -2.97
N LYS A 109 -12.49 4.52 -3.88
CA LYS A 109 -12.83 3.15 -4.27
C LYS A 109 -12.75 2.18 -3.11
N THR A 110 -11.70 2.27 -2.29
CA THR A 110 -11.53 1.37 -1.15
C THR A 110 -12.58 1.63 -0.08
N GLN A 111 -12.96 2.89 0.12
CA GLN A 111 -14.03 3.25 1.03
C GLN A 111 -15.38 2.69 0.57
N SER A 112 -15.74 2.86 -0.71
CA SER A 112 -17.00 2.39 -1.27
C SER A 112 -17.13 0.86 -1.35
N GLU A 113 -16.03 0.12 -1.46
CA GLU A 113 -16.04 -1.35 -1.50
C GLU A 113 -16.50 -1.99 -0.17
N LYS A 114 -16.51 -1.24 0.93
CA LYS A 114 -16.77 -1.74 2.29
C LYS A 114 -17.89 -1.03 3.03
N THR A 115 -18.51 -0.04 2.41
CA THR A 115 -19.57 0.72 3.08
C THR A 115 -20.85 -0.11 3.12
N ILE A 116 -21.16 -0.67 4.27
CA ILE A 116 -22.52 -1.07 4.60
C ILE A 116 -23.25 0.21 4.96
N PRO A 117 -24.47 0.46 4.41
CA PRO A 117 -25.24 1.65 4.78
C PRO A 117 -25.33 1.78 6.31
N HIS A 118 -24.97 2.94 6.85
CA HIS A 118 -24.99 3.29 8.28
C HIS A 118 -23.77 2.82 9.13
N GLU A 119 -22.74 2.22 8.57
CA GLU A 119 -21.50 1.95 9.31
C GLU A 119 -20.46 3.07 9.15
N VAL A 120 -19.64 3.26 10.19
CA VAL A 120 -18.51 4.21 10.16
C VAL A 120 -17.52 3.78 9.09
N PRO A 121 -17.07 4.67 8.19
CA PRO A 121 -16.11 4.34 7.17
C PRO A 121 -14.81 3.77 7.77
N ASN A 122 -14.33 2.66 7.24
CA ASN A 122 -13.08 2.06 7.70
C ASN A 122 -11.88 2.96 7.38
N SER A 123 -10.95 3.07 8.32
CA SER A 123 -9.69 3.76 8.11
C SER A 123 -8.89 3.18 6.95
N ILE A 124 -8.22 4.03 6.18
CA ILE A 124 -7.43 3.65 5.02
C ILE A 124 -6.01 4.20 5.18
N LEU A 125 -5.01 3.33 5.06
CA LEU A 125 -3.61 3.71 4.95
C LEU A 125 -3.19 3.62 3.48
N LEU A 126 -2.82 4.75 2.88
CA LEU A 126 -2.21 4.79 1.54
C LEU A 126 -0.69 4.83 1.69
N ILE A 127 0.01 3.87 1.12
CA ILE A 127 1.46 3.72 1.25
C ILE A 127 2.08 3.49 -0.12
N GLY A 128 3.16 4.22 -0.43
CA GLY A 128 4.04 3.89 -1.55
C GLY A 128 4.89 2.65 -1.25
N THR A 129 5.45 2.04 -2.28
CA THR A 129 6.34 0.87 -2.12
C THR A 129 7.83 1.23 -2.23
N ASP A 130 8.17 2.51 -2.23
CA ASP A 130 9.55 3.00 -2.29
C ASP A 130 10.12 3.28 -0.89
N LEU A 131 9.81 2.41 0.08
CA LEU A 131 10.15 2.55 1.50
C LEU A 131 10.98 1.33 1.95
N PRO A 132 12.32 1.32 1.73
CA PRO A 132 13.16 0.17 2.06
C PRO A 132 13.22 -0.14 3.56
N SER A 133 12.99 0.84 4.41
CA SER A 133 13.05 0.71 5.87
C SER A 133 11.70 0.46 6.54
N ILE A 134 10.59 0.42 5.78
CA ILE A 134 9.26 0.21 6.37
C ILE A 134 9.20 -1.11 7.12
N SER A 135 8.64 -1.07 8.31
CA SER A 135 8.55 -2.21 9.21
C SER A 135 7.12 -2.45 9.69
N ASN A 136 6.90 -3.57 10.37
CA ASN A 136 5.63 -3.85 11.03
C ASN A 136 5.31 -2.83 12.12
N CYS A 137 6.34 -2.32 12.82
CA CYS A 137 6.14 -1.33 13.89
C CYS A 137 5.53 -0.05 13.33
N ASP A 138 6.04 0.44 12.20
CA ASP A 138 5.54 1.66 11.56
C ASP A 138 4.07 1.53 11.16
N LEU A 139 3.67 0.37 10.62
CA LEU A 139 2.28 0.13 10.23
C LEU A 139 1.34 -0.04 11.44
N ILE A 140 1.80 -0.70 12.49
CA ILE A 140 1.03 -0.86 13.73
C ILE A 140 0.84 0.51 14.37
N GLU A 141 1.88 1.31 14.51
CA GLU A 141 1.82 2.66 15.07
C GLU A 141 0.85 3.54 14.27
N ALA A 142 0.92 3.53 12.93
CA ALA A 142 0.00 4.28 12.09
C ALA A 142 -1.46 3.83 12.30
N ILE A 143 -1.72 2.53 12.43
CA ILE A 143 -3.06 1.99 12.72
C ILE A 143 -3.54 2.46 14.09
N GLU A 144 -2.69 2.40 15.12
CA GLU A 144 -3.02 2.84 16.47
C GLU A 144 -3.36 4.34 16.52
N ILE A 145 -2.54 5.17 15.89
CA ILE A 145 -2.79 6.62 15.81
C ILE A 145 -4.13 6.91 15.13
N LEU A 146 -4.47 6.17 14.06
CA LEU A 146 -5.74 6.33 13.34
C LEU A 146 -6.98 5.90 14.14
N THR A 147 -6.82 5.18 15.25
CA THR A 147 -7.98 4.87 16.12
C THR A 147 -8.45 6.09 16.91
N HIS A 148 -7.60 7.09 17.07
CA HIS A 148 -7.86 8.28 17.88
C HIS A 148 -7.77 9.60 17.09
N ASN A 149 -7.39 9.54 15.82
CA ASN A 149 -7.19 10.72 14.97
C ASN A 149 -7.86 10.52 13.62
N GLU A 150 -8.33 11.60 13.03
CA GLU A 150 -8.95 11.58 11.70
C GLU A 150 -7.94 11.35 10.58
N MET A 151 -6.67 11.73 10.80
CA MET A 151 -5.60 11.61 9.81
C MET A 151 -4.25 11.42 10.48
N VAL A 152 -3.39 10.60 9.85
CA VAL A 152 -1.97 10.46 10.17
C VAL A 152 -1.14 10.65 8.91
N LEU A 153 -0.04 11.37 9.03
CA LEU A 153 0.94 11.56 7.95
C LEU A 153 2.29 11.00 8.41
N GLY A 154 2.87 10.13 7.59
CA GLY A 154 4.22 9.63 7.80
C GLY A 154 5.23 10.61 7.19
N PRO A 155 6.08 11.29 7.99
CA PRO A 155 7.05 12.23 7.47
C PRO A 155 8.14 11.50 6.68
N SER A 156 8.65 12.16 5.64
CA SER A 156 9.80 11.71 4.86
C SER A 156 10.97 12.69 5.05
N THR A 157 12.21 12.19 5.02
CA THR A 157 13.42 13.00 5.21
C THR A 157 13.65 14.01 4.10
N ASP A 158 13.05 13.82 2.94
CA ASP A 158 13.11 14.74 1.80
C ASP A 158 11.98 15.78 1.78
N GLY A 159 11.18 15.84 2.85
CA GLY A 159 10.04 16.77 2.96
C GLY A 159 8.75 16.26 2.30
N GLY A 160 8.73 15.02 1.81
CA GLY A 160 7.53 14.31 1.36
C GLY A 160 6.72 13.69 2.52
N TYR A 161 5.63 13.02 2.19
CA TYR A 161 4.78 12.24 3.09
C TYR A 161 4.06 11.11 2.35
#